data_e5e894c3c71128ed3fd6a621410f0797
#
_entry.id   e5e894c3c71128ed3fd6a621410f0797
#
_cell.length_a   1.000
_cell.length_b   1.000
_cell.length_c   1.000
_cell.angle_alpha   90.00
_cell.angle_beta   90.00
_cell.angle_gamma   90.00
#
_symmetry.space_group_name_H-M   'P 1'
#
loop_
_entity.id
_entity.type
_entity.pdbx_description
1 polymer ?
#
loop_
_entity_poly.entity_id
_entity_poly.type
_entity_poly.pdbx_seq_one_letter_code
_entity_poly.pdbx_strand_id
1 'polypeptide(L)'
;MNISRWVKIVGEAGGYALSRAITARRPRILMYHRFSRLPKNGYVSAEEFEWQVRYIARHLNPVTVSQIASSLYGSHELPRNSVAITVDDGYQDFYSIAWPILKKYGVPATFYVTTGFVSGDLWLWPDQLRYLLMNVPQSQATFDLGLFHIQTPLSADDFESEFWRVNQTLLMADDAEKLECLASMARIWKVELPKCPPEAFKPVTWDQLKEMQAEGLEVGGHTVTHPSLARVSSDQARNEILGCGKMLEKMLGNVTRSFCYPNGTPDDFVGEQVQFVKDAGFSCAVVAFADDGEHRQRYAMRRHASSSDQFQFLKAVSGIELLGMKFRGHHLETRYE
;
A
#
# COMPACT_ATOMS: atom_id res chain seq x y z
N MET A 1 14.62 28.81 7.32
CA MET A 1 13.14 28.68 7.39
C MET A 1 12.76 27.42 6.62
N ASN A 2 12.03 26.48 7.24
CA ASN A 2 11.80 25.14 6.70
C ASN A 2 10.88 25.20 5.46
N ILE A 3 11.30 24.62 4.33
CA ILE A 3 10.56 24.59 3.04
C ILE A 3 9.11 24.10 3.22
N SER A 4 8.89 23.10 4.09
CA SER A 4 7.54 22.60 4.39
C SER A 4 6.63 23.64 5.02
N ARG A 5 7.15 24.55 5.82
CA ARG A 5 6.37 25.66 6.43
C ARG A 5 5.92 26.68 5.36
N TRP A 6 6.79 26.99 4.40
CA TRP A 6 6.44 27.85 3.28
C TRP A 6 5.37 27.22 2.36
N VAL A 7 5.52 25.93 2.03
CA VAL A 7 4.53 25.22 1.20
C VAL A 7 3.16 25.18 1.90
N LYS A 8 3.14 25.04 3.24
CA LYS A 8 1.90 25.10 4.02
C LYS A 8 1.25 26.48 3.94
N ILE A 9 2.00 27.55 4.20
CA ILE A 9 1.50 28.94 4.17
C ILE A 9 0.98 29.31 2.77
N VAL A 10 1.73 29.01 1.71
CA VAL A 10 1.34 29.28 0.33
C VAL A 10 0.13 28.44 -0.07
N GLY A 11 0.06 27.18 0.40
CA GLY A 11 -1.07 26.29 0.17
C GLY A 11 -2.37 26.85 0.77
N GLU A 12 -2.34 27.24 2.04
CA GLU A 12 -3.48 27.81 2.76
C GLU A 12 -3.92 29.19 2.17
N ALA A 13 -2.98 29.96 1.60
CA ALA A 13 -3.26 31.22 0.90
C ALA A 13 -3.81 31.04 -0.54
N GLY A 14 -4.39 29.87 -0.86
CA GLY A 14 -4.97 29.59 -2.19
C GLY A 14 -4.06 28.80 -3.13
N GLY A 15 -2.84 28.48 -2.74
CA GLY A 15 -1.88 27.72 -3.54
C GLY A 15 -2.36 26.31 -3.90
N TYR A 16 -3.14 25.65 -3.03
CA TYR A 16 -3.76 24.36 -3.32
C TYR A 16 -4.76 24.43 -4.48
N ALA A 17 -5.57 25.50 -4.53
CA ALA A 17 -6.54 25.69 -5.61
C ALA A 17 -5.82 25.97 -6.95
N LEU A 18 -4.80 26.83 -6.94
CA LEU A 18 -3.99 27.14 -8.12
C LEU A 18 -3.25 25.90 -8.64
N SER A 19 -2.60 25.14 -7.75
CA SER A 19 -1.90 23.92 -8.12
C SER A 19 -2.84 22.88 -8.73
N ARG A 20 -4.04 22.70 -8.15
CA ARG A 20 -5.09 21.83 -8.73
C ARG A 20 -5.51 22.30 -10.13
N ALA A 21 -5.64 23.59 -10.34
CA ALA A 21 -5.99 24.12 -11.66
C ALA A 21 -4.90 23.82 -12.71
N ILE A 22 -3.63 24.00 -12.36
CA ILE A 22 -2.47 23.73 -13.22
C ILE A 22 -2.35 22.22 -13.51
N THR A 23 -2.56 21.37 -12.53
CA THR A 23 -2.40 19.91 -12.65
C THR A 23 -3.71 19.18 -12.91
N ALA A 24 -4.78 19.87 -13.27
CA ALA A 24 -6.15 19.36 -13.33
C ALA A 24 -6.34 18.15 -14.27
N ARG A 25 -5.51 18.00 -15.31
CA ARG A 25 -5.56 16.88 -16.26
C ARG A 25 -4.69 15.70 -15.85
N ARG A 26 -4.00 15.77 -14.72
CA ARG A 26 -3.14 14.70 -14.20
C ARG A 26 -3.89 13.99 -13.09
N PRO A 27 -4.27 12.72 -13.28
CA PRO A 27 -4.90 11.94 -12.23
C PRO A 27 -3.90 11.69 -11.09
N ARG A 28 -4.40 11.49 -9.89
CA ARG A 28 -3.61 11.12 -8.71
C ARG A 28 -4.11 9.79 -8.18
N ILE A 29 -3.20 8.96 -7.71
CA ILE A 29 -3.53 7.69 -7.07
C ILE A 29 -2.98 7.75 -5.65
N LEU A 30 -3.86 7.63 -4.65
CA LEU A 30 -3.53 7.65 -3.23
C LEU A 30 -3.38 6.23 -2.72
N MET A 31 -2.39 5.99 -1.88
CA MET A 31 -2.08 4.68 -1.30
C MET A 31 -2.30 4.69 0.20
N TYR A 32 -3.13 3.78 0.68
CA TYR A 32 -3.40 3.51 2.09
C TYR A 32 -3.14 2.04 2.40
N HIS A 33 -3.04 1.69 3.71
CA HIS A 33 -2.90 0.31 4.16
C HIS A 33 -3.83 0.01 5.33
N ARG A 34 -3.64 0.68 6.48
CA ARG A 34 -4.29 0.35 7.74
C ARG A 34 -5.17 1.47 8.26
N PHE A 35 -6.28 1.08 8.89
CA PHE A 35 -7.25 1.99 9.50
C PHE A 35 -7.47 1.64 10.97
N SER A 36 -7.82 2.65 11.77
CA SER A 36 -8.14 2.46 13.19
C SER A 36 -9.32 3.34 13.60
N ARG A 37 -10.04 2.95 14.65
CA ARG A 37 -11.13 3.80 15.18
C ARG A 37 -10.61 5.05 15.88
N LEU A 38 -9.47 4.93 16.55
CA LEU A 38 -8.79 6.00 17.27
C LEU A 38 -7.39 6.22 16.70
N PRO A 39 -6.78 7.40 16.88
CA PRO A 39 -5.42 7.67 16.44
C PRO A 39 -4.44 6.61 16.91
N LYS A 40 -3.65 6.06 15.98
CA LYS A 40 -2.65 5.03 16.23
C LYS A 40 -1.52 5.17 15.20
N ASN A 41 -0.27 5.03 15.67
CA ASN A 41 0.90 5.10 14.79
C ASN A 41 0.83 4.07 13.67
N GLY A 42 1.11 4.50 12.43
CA GLY A 42 1.04 3.66 11.23
C GLY A 42 -0.36 3.39 10.68
N TYR A 43 -1.40 3.99 11.28
CA TYR A 43 -2.79 3.84 10.87
C TYR A 43 -3.40 5.22 10.56
N VAL A 44 -4.38 5.25 9.66
CA VAL A 44 -5.25 6.41 9.46
C VAL A 44 -6.51 6.20 10.28
N SER A 45 -6.83 7.12 11.19
CA SER A 45 -8.02 7.00 12.02
C SER A 45 -9.31 7.20 11.19
N ALA A 46 -10.43 6.67 11.69
CA ALA A 46 -11.73 6.83 11.05
C ALA A 46 -12.10 8.30 10.83
N GLU A 47 -11.80 9.18 11.81
CA GLU A 47 -12.06 10.61 11.72
C GLU A 47 -11.21 11.28 10.63
N GLU A 48 -9.90 10.99 10.60
CA GLU A 48 -8.99 11.52 9.58
C GLU A 48 -9.36 11.03 8.19
N PHE A 49 -9.67 9.74 8.04
CA PHE A 49 -10.08 9.18 6.76
C PHE A 49 -11.41 9.75 6.28
N GLU A 50 -12.39 9.90 7.17
CA GLU A 50 -13.68 10.52 6.83
C GLU A 50 -13.50 11.98 6.38
N TRP A 51 -12.61 12.73 7.04
CA TRP A 51 -12.28 14.08 6.61
C TRP A 51 -11.66 14.09 5.21
N GLN A 52 -10.71 13.18 4.92
CA GLN A 52 -10.06 13.06 3.62
C GLN A 52 -11.05 12.67 2.52
N VAL A 53 -11.89 11.66 2.76
CA VAL A 53 -12.91 11.19 1.80
C VAL A 53 -13.94 12.30 1.52
N ARG A 54 -14.39 13.01 2.54
CA ARG A 54 -15.28 14.17 2.40
C ARG A 54 -14.63 15.30 1.59
N TYR A 55 -13.34 15.54 1.79
CA TYR A 55 -12.59 16.52 1.00
C TYR A 55 -12.54 16.10 -0.48
N ILE A 56 -12.22 14.84 -0.75
CA ILE A 56 -12.22 14.28 -2.11
C ILE A 56 -13.58 14.44 -2.77
N ALA A 57 -14.65 14.00 -2.11
CA ALA A 57 -16.01 14.07 -2.65
C ALA A 57 -16.47 15.50 -2.98
N ARG A 58 -15.95 16.52 -2.26
CA ARG A 58 -16.34 17.93 -2.47
C ARG A 58 -15.49 18.68 -3.48
N HIS A 59 -14.23 18.30 -3.64
CA HIS A 59 -13.25 19.13 -4.36
C HIS A 59 -12.58 18.43 -5.54
N LEU A 60 -12.75 17.12 -5.68
CA LEU A 60 -12.09 16.30 -6.69
C LEU A 60 -13.12 15.39 -7.38
N ASN A 61 -12.69 14.68 -8.41
CA ASN A 61 -13.51 13.69 -9.10
C ASN A 61 -12.96 12.29 -8.79
N PRO A 62 -13.55 11.56 -7.81
CA PRO A 62 -13.09 10.24 -7.44
C PRO A 62 -13.39 9.23 -8.56
N VAL A 63 -12.39 8.39 -8.87
CA VAL A 63 -12.42 7.37 -9.91
C VAL A 63 -11.68 6.13 -9.42
N THR A 64 -11.82 4.98 -10.15
CA THR A 64 -11.03 3.78 -9.88
C THR A 64 -9.70 3.81 -10.62
N VAL A 65 -8.77 2.91 -10.23
CA VAL A 65 -7.49 2.73 -10.94
C VAL A 65 -7.73 2.26 -12.38
N SER A 66 -8.69 1.35 -12.60
CA SER A 66 -9.03 0.88 -13.95
C SER A 66 -9.54 2.00 -14.85
N GLN A 67 -10.30 2.97 -14.31
CA GLN A 67 -10.73 4.15 -15.06
C GLN A 67 -9.54 5.05 -15.43
N ILE A 68 -8.58 5.25 -14.51
CA ILE A 68 -7.35 5.99 -14.81
C ILE A 68 -6.56 5.29 -15.92
N ALA A 69 -6.34 3.98 -15.80
CA ALA A 69 -5.62 3.22 -16.82
C ALA A 69 -6.31 3.27 -18.18
N SER A 70 -7.64 3.15 -18.21
CA SER A 70 -8.43 3.22 -19.45
C SER A 70 -8.32 4.58 -20.13
N SER A 71 -8.21 5.65 -19.37
CA SER A 71 -8.03 7.00 -19.91
C SER A 71 -6.62 7.27 -20.40
N LEU A 72 -5.60 6.90 -19.63
CA LEU A 72 -4.20 7.17 -19.97
C LEU A 72 -3.72 6.40 -21.22
N TYR A 73 -4.30 5.21 -21.45
CA TYR A 73 -3.89 4.29 -22.52
C TYR A 73 -5.01 3.90 -23.48
N GLY A 74 -6.14 4.59 -23.39
CA GLY A 74 -7.34 4.35 -24.20
C GLY A 74 -7.95 5.66 -24.71
N SER A 75 -9.23 5.59 -25.09
CA SER A 75 -9.96 6.70 -25.73
C SER A 75 -10.89 7.47 -24.78
N HIS A 76 -10.93 7.15 -23.49
CA HIS A 76 -11.84 7.79 -22.54
C HIS A 76 -11.16 8.96 -21.83
N GLU A 77 -11.79 10.13 -21.82
CA GLU A 77 -11.30 11.26 -21.03
C GLU A 77 -11.75 11.15 -19.57
N LEU A 78 -10.80 11.35 -18.66
CA LEU A 78 -11.10 11.50 -17.25
C LEU A 78 -11.64 12.91 -16.93
N PRO A 79 -12.52 13.03 -15.94
CA PRO A 79 -12.83 14.33 -15.35
C PRO A 79 -11.57 15.04 -14.89
N ARG A 80 -11.59 16.38 -14.89
CA ARG A 80 -10.47 17.16 -14.34
C ARG A 80 -10.33 16.89 -12.84
N ASN A 81 -9.10 16.92 -12.33
CA ASN A 81 -8.81 16.60 -10.92
C ASN A 81 -9.27 15.21 -10.48
N SER A 82 -9.15 14.21 -11.35
CA SER A 82 -9.42 12.82 -10.99
C SER A 82 -8.46 12.31 -9.92
N VAL A 83 -9.00 11.57 -8.96
CA VAL A 83 -8.25 10.92 -7.89
C VAL A 83 -8.78 9.51 -7.64
N ALA A 84 -7.88 8.53 -7.52
CA ALA A 84 -8.21 7.18 -7.07
C ALA A 84 -7.71 6.95 -5.65
N ILE A 85 -8.53 6.28 -4.84
CA ILE A 85 -8.13 5.75 -3.53
C ILE A 85 -7.75 4.29 -3.74
N THR A 86 -6.54 3.91 -3.31
CA THR A 86 -6.11 2.51 -3.26
C THR A 86 -5.79 2.13 -1.82
N VAL A 87 -6.11 0.89 -1.46
CA VAL A 87 -5.76 0.31 -0.16
C VAL A 87 -5.13 -1.05 -0.41
N ASP A 88 -4.04 -1.35 0.27
CA ASP A 88 -3.24 -2.55 0.03
C ASP A 88 -3.46 -3.61 1.12
N ASP A 89 -2.91 -4.82 0.88
CA ASP A 89 -2.75 -5.98 1.76
C ASP A 89 -4.00 -6.87 1.94
N GLY A 90 -5.16 -6.31 2.23
CA GLY A 90 -6.36 -7.12 2.46
C GLY A 90 -6.81 -7.20 3.92
N TYR A 91 -6.51 -6.21 4.76
CA TYR A 91 -6.87 -6.20 6.17
C TYR A 91 -8.37 -5.97 6.44
N GLN A 92 -8.86 -6.58 7.52
CA GLN A 92 -10.24 -6.46 8.01
C GLN A 92 -10.65 -5.02 8.35
N ASP A 93 -9.70 -4.17 8.74
CA ASP A 93 -10.01 -2.78 9.10
C ASP A 93 -10.49 -1.95 7.90
N PHE A 94 -10.13 -2.34 6.67
CA PHE A 94 -10.73 -1.75 5.47
C PHE A 94 -12.25 -1.97 5.45
N TYR A 95 -12.71 -3.21 5.60
CA TYR A 95 -14.13 -3.56 5.60
C TYR A 95 -14.90 -2.89 6.75
N SER A 96 -14.32 -2.92 7.96
CA SER A 96 -15.02 -2.49 9.17
C SER A 96 -14.95 -0.99 9.46
N ILE A 97 -14.02 -0.25 8.83
CA ILE A 97 -13.79 1.17 9.10
C ILE A 97 -13.84 2.00 7.79
N ALA A 98 -13.00 1.67 6.81
CA ALA A 98 -12.85 2.51 5.62
C ALA A 98 -14.02 2.37 4.64
N TRP A 99 -14.48 1.15 4.38
CA TRP A 99 -15.55 0.87 3.43
C TRP A 99 -16.87 1.58 3.77
N PRO A 100 -17.39 1.56 5.01
CA PRO A 100 -18.58 2.32 5.38
C PRO A 100 -18.44 3.83 5.13
N ILE A 101 -17.25 4.39 5.33
CA ILE A 101 -16.98 5.81 5.08
C ILE A 101 -17.01 6.08 3.57
N LEU A 102 -16.36 5.27 2.76
CA LEU A 102 -16.37 5.40 1.29
C LEU A 102 -17.80 5.34 0.75
N LYS A 103 -18.60 4.36 1.20
CA LYS A 103 -20.03 4.23 0.85
C LYS A 103 -20.83 5.46 1.21
N LYS A 104 -20.64 6.00 2.42
CA LYS A 104 -21.35 7.18 2.91
C LYS A 104 -21.21 8.39 1.98
N TYR A 105 -20.05 8.55 1.34
CA TYR A 105 -19.76 9.67 0.45
C TYR A 105 -19.81 9.32 -1.04
N GLY A 106 -20.12 8.07 -1.39
CA GLY A 106 -20.16 7.61 -2.77
C GLY A 106 -18.80 7.66 -3.48
N VAL A 107 -17.71 7.46 -2.74
CA VAL A 107 -16.35 7.52 -3.27
C VAL A 107 -15.87 6.11 -3.61
N PRO A 108 -15.57 5.80 -4.90
CA PRO A 108 -15.04 4.52 -5.30
C PRO A 108 -13.61 4.33 -4.77
N ALA A 109 -13.20 3.07 -4.62
CA ALA A 109 -11.84 2.71 -4.26
C ALA A 109 -11.41 1.41 -4.95
N THR A 110 -10.10 1.16 -4.98
CA THR A 110 -9.49 -0.09 -5.40
C THR A 110 -8.80 -0.73 -4.19
N PHE A 111 -9.16 -1.97 -3.87
CA PHE A 111 -8.60 -2.73 -2.76
C PHE A 111 -7.74 -3.87 -3.28
N TYR A 112 -6.44 -3.80 -3.04
CA TYR A 112 -5.48 -4.82 -3.44
C TYR A 112 -5.30 -5.83 -2.33
N VAL A 113 -5.52 -7.11 -2.65
CA VAL A 113 -5.53 -8.17 -1.64
C VAL A 113 -4.46 -9.24 -1.90
N THR A 114 -3.74 -9.60 -0.84
CA THR A 114 -2.85 -10.76 -0.80
C THR A 114 -3.70 -12.01 -0.62
N THR A 115 -3.78 -12.84 -1.67
CA THR A 115 -4.80 -13.89 -1.74
C THR A 115 -4.61 -15.01 -0.72
N GLY A 116 -3.38 -15.39 -0.38
CA GLY A 116 -3.09 -16.35 0.68
C GLY A 116 -3.47 -15.82 2.07
N PHE A 117 -3.29 -14.51 2.29
CA PHE A 117 -3.71 -13.86 3.53
C PHE A 117 -5.24 -13.87 3.69
N VAL A 118 -5.97 -13.49 2.64
CA VAL A 118 -7.45 -13.54 2.63
C VAL A 118 -7.99 -14.97 2.77
N SER A 119 -7.27 -15.98 2.23
CA SER A 119 -7.64 -17.38 2.39
C SER A 119 -7.38 -17.94 3.80
N GLY A 120 -6.66 -17.21 4.64
CA GLY A 120 -6.29 -17.66 5.98
C GLY A 120 -5.11 -18.63 6.02
N ASP A 121 -4.38 -18.79 4.90
CA ASP A 121 -3.24 -19.71 4.79
C ASP A 121 -1.98 -19.16 5.47
N LEU A 122 -1.92 -17.85 5.64
CA LEU A 122 -0.79 -17.13 6.24
C LEU A 122 -1.23 -15.82 6.88
N TRP A 123 -0.35 -15.22 7.66
CA TRP A 123 -0.42 -13.80 8.00
C TRP A 123 0.87 -13.10 7.59
N LEU A 124 0.78 -11.79 7.33
CA LEU A 124 1.87 -11.05 6.70
C LEU A 124 3.09 -10.98 7.61
N TRP A 125 4.27 -11.12 7.04
CA TRP A 125 5.51 -11.16 7.78
C TRP A 125 5.80 -9.87 8.60
N PRO A 126 5.41 -8.64 8.19
CA PRO A 126 5.58 -7.47 9.04
C PRO A 126 4.75 -7.52 10.33
N ASP A 127 3.57 -8.18 10.26
CA ASP A 127 2.73 -8.37 11.44
C ASP A 127 3.31 -9.44 12.37
N GLN A 128 3.92 -10.50 11.81
CA GLN A 128 4.65 -11.51 12.59
C GLN A 128 5.82 -10.86 13.32
N LEU A 129 6.60 -10.00 12.63
CA LEU A 129 7.66 -9.22 13.25
C LEU A 129 7.13 -8.35 14.39
N ARG A 130 6.04 -7.59 14.14
CA ARG A 130 5.43 -6.73 15.15
C ARG A 130 4.96 -7.54 16.35
N TYR A 131 4.33 -8.69 16.12
CA TYR A 131 3.91 -9.61 17.18
C TYR A 131 5.08 -10.12 18.01
N LEU A 132 6.19 -10.55 17.38
CA LEU A 132 7.38 -10.99 18.05
C LEU A 132 8.01 -9.89 18.92
N LEU A 133 8.12 -8.67 18.39
CA LEU A 133 8.65 -7.52 19.13
C LEU A 133 7.74 -7.11 20.31
N MET A 134 6.42 -7.23 20.17
CA MET A 134 5.46 -6.98 21.28
C MET A 134 5.60 -8.00 22.41
N ASN A 135 6.10 -9.20 22.14
CA ASN A 135 6.25 -10.30 23.09
C ASN A 135 7.71 -10.61 23.42
N VAL A 136 8.63 -9.69 23.08
CA VAL A 136 10.07 -9.87 23.38
C VAL A 136 10.30 -10.05 24.88
N PRO A 137 11.29 -10.85 25.31
CA PRO A 137 11.63 -10.99 26.73
C PRO A 137 11.91 -9.65 27.40
N GLN A 138 11.39 -9.48 28.62
CA GLN A 138 11.57 -8.25 29.40
C GLN A 138 12.87 -8.26 30.20
N SER A 139 13.66 -9.34 30.17
CA SER A 139 14.99 -9.39 30.76
C SER A 139 16.01 -8.60 29.94
N GLN A 140 16.94 -7.94 30.61
CA GLN A 140 18.03 -7.23 29.91
C GLN A 140 18.94 -8.25 29.20
N ALA A 141 18.96 -8.20 27.88
CA ALA A 141 19.76 -9.06 27.02
C ALA A 141 19.99 -8.41 25.65
N THR A 142 21.02 -8.86 24.94
CA THR A 142 21.25 -8.57 23.54
C THR A 142 21.12 -9.86 22.75
N PHE A 143 20.25 -9.87 21.77
CA PHE A 143 20.03 -11.01 20.89
C PHE A 143 20.70 -10.75 19.54
N ASP A 144 21.59 -11.66 19.16
CA ASP A 144 22.15 -11.73 17.81
C ASP A 144 21.25 -12.57 16.92
N LEU A 145 20.74 -11.97 15.86
CA LEU A 145 19.80 -12.58 14.92
C LEU A 145 20.41 -12.69 13.51
N GLY A 146 21.74 -12.61 13.42
CA GLY A 146 22.47 -12.70 12.18
C GLY A 146 22.47 -11.40 11.37
N LEU A 147 21.30 -10.98 10.91
CA LEU A 147 21.15 -9.74 10.12
C LEU A 147 21.22 -8.48 10.98
N PHE A 148 20.89 -8.57 12.26
CA PHE A 148 20.87 -7.45 13.21
C PHE A 148 20.87 -7.93 14.67
N HIS A 149 21.11 -6.98 15.57
CA HIS A 149 21.04 -7.21 17.03
C HIS A 149 19.85 -6.48 17.61
N ILE A 150 19.18 -7.08 18.60
CA ILE A 150 18.11 -6.45 19.37
C ILE A 150 18.49 -6.44 20.85
N GLN A 151 18.39 -5.28 21.48
CA GLN A 151 18.54 -5.12 22.93
C GLN A 151 17.15 -5.10 23.60
N THR A 152 17.04 -5.80 24.72
CA THR A 152 15.81 -5.87 25.52
C THR A 152 16.02 -5.34 26.93
N PRO A 153 14.99 -4.88 27.64
CA PRO A 153 13.62 -4.71 27.16
C PRO A 153 13.50 -3.55 26.17
N LEU A 154 12.51 -3.61 25.27
CA LEU A 154 12.14 -2.50 24.41
C LEU A 154 11.22 -1.55 25.20
N SER A 155 11.58 -0.27 25.31
CA SER A 155 10.65 0.72 25.82
C SER A 155 9.53 1.00 24.82
N ALA A 156 8.41 1.57 25.29
CA ALA A 156 7.32 1.96 24.40
C ALA A 156 7.75 3.00 23.34
N ASP A 157 8.68 3.88 23.71
CA ASP A 157 9.21 4.92 22.81
C ASP A 157 10.17 4.32 21.76
N ASP A 158 10.92 3.27 22.12
CA ASP A 158 11.87 2.61 21.22
C ASP A 158 11.18 1.62 20.27
N PHE A 159 10.01 1.12 20.63
CA PHE A 159 9.33 0.04 19.89
C PHE A 159 9.14 0.36 18.41
N GLU A 160 8.57 1.51 18.07
CA GLU A 160 8.31 1.87 16.67
C GLU A 160 9.61 2.10 15.89
N SER A 161 10.61 2.72 16.50
CA SER A 161 11.92 2.92 15.86
C SER A 161 12.61 1.59 15.58
N GLU A 162 12.56 0.67 16.55
CA GLU A 162 13.15 -0.66 16.42
C GLU A 162 12.39 -1.52 15.41
N PHE A 163 11.04 -1.48 15.43
CA PHE A 163 10.23 -2.15 14.41
C PHE A 163 10.63 -1.71 13.00
N TRP A 164 10.70 -0.40 12.75
CA TRP A 164 11.07 0.11 11.43
C TRP A 164 12.49 -0.22 11.03
N ARG A 165 13.44 -0.17 11.95
CA ARG A 165 14.84 -0.54 11.71
C ARG A 165 14.94 -2.00 11.27
N VAL A 166 14.31 -2.92 12.02
CA VAL A 166 14.31 -4.35 11.71
C VAL A 166 13.53 -4.64 10.43
N ASN A 167 12.36 -4.02 10.26
CA ASN A 167 11.54 -4.17 9.07
C ASN A 167 12.31 -3.79 7.80
N GLN A 168 13.01 -2.66 7.79
CA GLN A 168 13.82 -2.25 6.63
C GLN A 168 14.98 -3.21 6.36
N THR A 169 15.61 -3.76 7.39
CA THR A 169 16.67 -4.77 7.21
C THR A 169 16.11 -6.04 6.56
N LEU A 170 14.96 -6.53 7.05
CA LEU A 170 14.31 -7.73 6.52
C LEU A 170 13.73 -7.52 5.10
N LEU A 171 13.34 -6.30 4.75
CA LEU A 171 12.92 -5.97 3.39
C LEU A 171 14.05 -6.11 2.37
N MET A 172 15.30 -5.89 2.78
CA MET A 172 16.46 -6.00 1.90
C MET A 172 17.03 -7.43 1.82
N ALA A 173 16.64 -8.31 2.75
CA ALA A 173 17.06 -9.70 2.76
C ALA A 173 16.30 -10.54 1.72
N ASP A 174 16.89 -11.67 1.32
CA ASP A 174 16.17 -12.67 0.55
C ASP A 174 14.99 -13.23 1.34
N ASP A 175 13.92 -13.64 0.65
CA ASP A 175 12.67 -14.04 1.29
C ASP A 175 12.87 -15.24 2.24
N ALA A 176 13.69 -16.21 1.85
CA ALA A 176 14.01 -17.35 2.70
C ALA A 176 14.80 -16.94 3.97
N GLU A 177 15.76 -16.04 3.84
CA GLU A 177 16.55 -15.52 4.95
C GLU A 177 15.67 -14.71 5.93
N LYS A 178 14.77 -13.90 5.42
CA LYS A 178 13.78 -13.16 6.20
C LYS A 178 12.89 -14.09 7.02
N LEU A 179 12.33 -15.12 6.40
CA LEU A 179 11.46 -16.07 7.09
C LEU A 179 12.22 -16.88 8.16
N GLU A 180 13.46 -17.30 7.88
CA GLU A 180 14.30 -17.99 8.87
C GLU A 180 14.66 -17.05 10.03
N CYS A 181 14.89 -15.77 9.77
CA CYS A 181 15.13 -14.79 10.83
C CYS A 181 13.93 -14.67 11.77
N LEU A 182 12.69 -14.56 11.25
CA LEU A 182 11.47 -14.53 12.07
C LEU A 182 11.30 -15.82 12.89
N ALA A 183 11.54 -16.99 12.27
CA ALA A 183 11.50 -18.26 12.96
C ALA A 183 12.55 -18.36 14.08
N SER A 184 13.76 -17.83 13.85
CA SER A 184 14.82 -17.75 14.84
C SER A 184 14.47 -16.82 16.00
N MET A 185 13.87 -15.64 15.73
CA MET A 185 13.34 -14.75 16.76
C MET A 185 12.32 -15.48 17.65
N ALA A 186 11.34 -16.14 17.03
CA ALA A 186 10.31 -16.91 17.74
C ALA A 186 10.93 -17.99 18.66
N ARG A 187 11.90 -18.74 18.14
CA ARG A 187 12.59 -19.81 18.88
C ARG A 187 13.45 -19.27 20.04
N ILE A 188 14.26 -18.25 19.78
CA ILE A 188 15.18 -17.67 20.77
C ILE A 188 14.41 -17.00 21.90
N TRP A 189 13.36 -16.27 21.57
CA TRP A 189 12.53 -15.56 22.55
C TRP A 189 11.46 -16.46 23.18
N LYS A 190 11.32 -17.71 22.71
CA LYS A 190 10.27 -18.66 23.13
C LYS A 190 8.87 -18.07 22.99
N VAL A 191 8.64 -17.33 21.91
CA VAL A 191 7.36 -16.75 21.55
C VAL A 191 6.73 -17.66 20.49
N GLU A 192 5.60 -18.24 20.81
CA GLU A 192 4.84 -19.03 19.84
C GLU A 192 4.05 -18.10 18.92
N LEU A 193 4.28 -18.19 17.61
CA LEU A 193 3.46 -17.50 16.61
C LEU A 193 2.14 -18.25 16.45
N PRO A 194 0.98 -17.61 16.66
CA PRO A 194 -0.30 -18.24 16.43
C PRO A 194 -0.43 -18.73 14.98
N LYS A 195 -1.12 -19.85 14.76
CA LYS A 195 -1.38 -20.39 13.42
C LYS A 195 -2.21 -19.43 12.56
N CYS A 196 -3.14 -18.71 13.18
CA CYS A 196 -3.95 -17.68 12.54
C CYS A 196 -3.59 -16.32 13.11
N PRO A 197 -3.66 -15.25 12.30
CA PRO A 197 -3.37 -13.90 12.78
C PRO A 197 -4.32 -13.51 13.93
N PRO A 198 -3.80 -12.89 15.00
CA PRO A 198 -4.63 -12.28 16.03
C PRO A 198 -5.61 -11.24 15.46
N GLU A 199 -6.65 -10.88 16.25
CA GLU A 199 -7.73 -9.97 15.81
C GLU A 199 -7.21 -8.66 15.16
N ALA A 200 -6.14 -8.10 15.72
CA ALA A 200 -5.54 -6.85 15.22
C ALA A 200 -4.89 -6.98 13.82
N PHE A 201 -4.67 -8.21 13.35
CA PHE A 201 -3.98 -8.50 12.08
C PHE A 201 -4.82 -9.35 11.13
N LYS A 202 -6.13 -9.50 11.40
CA LYS A 202 -7.00 -10.33 10.57
C LYS A 202 -7.19 -9.78 9.16
N PRO A 203 -7.24 -10.66 8.14
CA PRO A 203 -7.69 -10.29 6.80
C PRO A 203 -9.21 -10.12 6.73
N VAL A 204 -9.66 -9.50 5.65
CA VAL A 204 -11.05 -9.64 5.18
C VAL A 204 -11.31 -11.08 4.73
N THR A 205 -12.58 -11.45 4.67
CA THR A 205 -12.99 -12.74 4.11
C THR A 205 -13.37 -12.62 2.63
N TRP A 206 -13.35 -13.74 1.90
CA TRP A 206 -13.82 -13.78 0.52
C TRP A 206 -15.28 -13.36 0.37
N ASP A 207 -16.13 -13.65 1.36
CA ASP A 207 -17.54 -13.24 1.32
C ASP A 207 -17.71 -11.73 1.51
N GLN A 208 -16.90 -11.12 2.39
CA GLN A 208 -16.83 -9.65 2.50
C GLN A 208 -16.33 -8.98 1.21
N LEU A 209 -15.36 -9.58 0.53
CA LEU A 209 -14.89 -9.08 -0.77
C LEU A 209 -15.98 -9.18 -1.84
N LYS A 210 -16.74 -10.27 -1.89
CA LYS A 210 -17.89 -10.41 -2.81
C LYS A 210 -18.96 -9.36 -2.53
N GLU A 211 -19.29 -9.15 -1.25
CA GLU A 211 -20.24 -8.11 -0.83
C GLU A 211 -19.79 -6.73 -1.30
N MET A 212 -18.55 -6.33 -0.97
CA MET A 212 -18.01 -5.04 -1.37
C MET A 212 -17.91 -4.88 -2.89
N GLN A 213 -17.53 -5.94 -3.62
CA GLN A 213 -17.47 -5.93 -5.09
C GLN A 213 -18.88 -5.75 -5.71
N ALA A 214 -19.90 -6.40 -5.15
CA ALA A 214 -21.29 -6.24 -5.60
C ALA A 214 -21.80 -4.80 -5.36
N GLU A 215 -21.24 -4.10 -4.39
CA GLU A 215 -21.53 -2.70 -4.08
C GLU A 215 -20.60 -1.70 -4.81
N GLY A 216 -19.75 -2.18 -5.74
CA GLY A 216 -18.95 -1.33 -6.62
C GLY A 216 -17.48 -1.14 -6.22
N LEU A 217 -16.96 -1.87 -5.22
CA LEU A 217 -15.54 -1.88 -4.92
C LEU A 217 -14.76 -2.55 -6.07
N GLU A 218 -13.68 -1.92 -6.54
CA GLU A 218 -12.71 -2.57 -7.40
C GLU A 218 -11.74 -3.41 -6.54
N VAL A 219 -11.63 -4.72 -6.80
CA VAL A 219 -10.70 -5.61 -6.11
C VAL A 219 -9.57 -5.96 -7.06
N GLY A 220 -8.33 -5.69 -6.66
CA GLY A 220 -7.10 -6.00 -7.40
C GLY A 220 -6.22 -7.03 -6.70
N GLY A 221 -5.19 -7.50 -7.41
CA GLY A 221 -4.23 -8.48 -6.90
C GLY A 221 -3.02 -7.86 -6.22
N HIS A 222 -2.52 -8.54 -5.17
CA HIS A 222 -1.32 -8.17 -4.42
C HIS A 222 -0.47 -9.38 -4.06
N THR A 223 -0.26 -10.28 -5.03
CA THR A 223 0.43 -11.59 -4.90
C THR A 223 -0.32 -12.61 -4.02
N VAL A 224 0.26 -13.79 -3.85
CA VAL A 224 -0.26 -14.84 -2.97
C VAL A 224 0.24 -14.66 -1.54
N THR A 225 1.55 -14.44 -1.34
CA THR A 225 2.19 -14.43 -0.01
C THR A 225 2.88 -13.11 0.37
N HIS A 226 2.81 -12.08 -0.50
CA HIS A 226 3.39 -10.76 -0.28
C HIS A 226 4.93 -10.72 -0.20
N PRO A 227 5.68 -11.41 -1.07
CA PRO A 227 7.13 -11.26 -1.11
C PRO A 227 7.54 -9.98 -1.86
N SER A 228 8.76 -9.49 -1.63
CA SER A 228 9.43 -8.61 -2.61
C SER A 228 9.77 -9.45 -3.85
N LEU A 229 9.17 -9.12 -4.99
CA LEU A 229 9.27 -9.95 -6.21
C LEU A 229 10.68 -10.00 -6.80
N ALA A 230 11.52 -9.02 -6.50
CA ALA A 230 12.93 -9.00 -6.87
C ALA A 230 13.83 -9.84 -5.92
N ARG A 231 13.28 -10.33 -4.79
CA ARG A 231 13.99 -11.10 -3.75
C ARG A 231 13.60 -12.57 -3.70
N VAL A 232 12.91 -13.03 -4.72
CA VAL A 232 12.53 -14.43 -4.90
C VAL A 232 13.00 -14.92 -6.28
N SER A 233 13.01 -16.24 -6.49
CA SER A 233 13.32 -16.77 -7.82
C SER A 233 12.27 -16.35 -8.85
N SER A 234 12.66 -16.32 -10.14
CA SER A 234 11.74 -16.00 -11.25
C SER A 234 10.50 -16.91 -11.25
N ASP A 235 10.67 -18.21 -11.04
CA ASP A 235 9.55 -19.15 -10.97
C ASP A 235 8.63 -18.87 -9.77
N GLN A 236 9.18 -18.50 -8.62
CA GLN A 236 8.41 -18.12 -7.46
C GLN A 236 7.63 -16.79 -7.74
N ALA A 237 8.29 -15.76 -8.27
CA ALA A 237 7.63 -14.50 -8.64
C ALA A 237 6.49 -14.74 -9.63
N ARG A 238 6.69 -15.61 -10.61
CA ARG A 238 5.66 -16.01 -11.55
C ARG A 238 4.47 -16.68 -10.86
N ASN A 239 4.73 -17.62 -9.97
CA ASN A 239 3.68 -18.33 -9.23
C ASN A 239 2.90 -17.39 -8.30
N GLU A 240 3.56 -16.43 -7.68
CA GLU A 240 2.96 -15.38 -6.87
C GLU A 240 1.95 -14.54 -7.66
N ILE A 241 2.31 -14.13 -8.86
CA ILE A 241 1.48 -13.25 -9.70
C ILE A 241 0.35 -14.04 -10.37
N LEU A 242 0.67 -15.15 -11.06
CA LEU A 242 -0.34 -15.95 -11.76
C LEU A 242 -1.29 -16.66 -10.77
N GLY A 243 -0.77 -17.14 -9.65
CA GLY A 243 -1.57 -17.75 -8.58
C GLY A 243 -2.57 -16.78 -7.99
N CYS A 244 -2.15 -15.54 -7.74
CA CYS A 244 -3.04 -14.47 -7.29
C CYS A 244 -4.17 -14.21 -8.30
N GLY A 245 -3.85 -14.03 -9.59
CA GLY A 245 -4.85 -13.81 -10.63
C GLY A 245 -5.89 -14.94 -10.71
N LYS A 246 -5.43 -16.19 -10.73
CA LYS A 246 -6.31 -17.39 -10.73
C LYS A 246 -7.21 -17.47 -9.50
N MET A 247 -6.67 -17.14 -8.32
CA MET A 247 -7.46 -17.15 -7.08
C MET A 247 -8.55 -16.07 -7.10
N LEU A 248 -8.22 -14.86 -7.54
CA LEU A 248 -9.21 -13.79 -7.70
C LEU A 248 -10.29 -14.16 -8.71
N GLU A 249 -9.94 -14.76 -9.84
CA GLU A 249 -10.92 -15.24 -10.84
C GLU A 249 -11.83 -16.30 -10.24
N LYS A 250 -11.26 -17.30 -9.55
CA LYS A 250 -12.01 -18.38 -8.90
C LYS A 250 -13.00 -17.87 -7.86
N MET A 251 -12.58 -16.92 -7.03
CA MET A 251 -13.36 -16.47 -5.86
C MET A 251 -14.32 -15.33 -6.18
N LEU A 252 -13.97 -14.45 -7.10
CA LEU A 252 -14.67 -13.18 -7.37
C LEU A 252 -15.15 -13.06 -8.83
N GLY A 253 -14.98 -14.10 -9.63
CA GLY A 253 -15.38 -14.14 -11.03
C GLY A 253 -14.35 -13.50 -11.98
N ASN A 254 -14.59 -13.71 -13.27
CA ASN A 254 -13.72 -13.21 -14.34
C ASN A 254 -14.09 -11.75 -14.66
N VAL A 255 -13.45 -10.82 -14.00
CA VAL A 255 -13.53 -9.37 -14.26
C VAL A 255 -12.13 -8.81 -14.48
N THR A 256 -12.04 -7.76 -15.28
CA THR A 256 -10.78 -7.05 -15.51
C THR A 256 -10.28 -6.44 -14.19
N ARG A 257 -9.04 -6.71 -13.82
CA ARG A 257 -8.46 -6.29 -12.55
C ARG A 257 -7.14 -5.58 -12.76
N SER A 258 -6.78 -4.75 -11.78
CA SER A 258 -5.45 -4.16 -11.64
C SER A 258 -4.59 -4.97 -10.66
N PHE A 259 -3.29 -4.77 -10.72
CA PHE A 259 -2.30 -5.40 -9.83
C PHE A 259 -1.55 -4.34 -9.02
N CYS A 260 -1.10 -4.69 -7.83
CA CYS A 260 -0.20 -3.88 -7.01
C CYS A 260 1.04 -4.71 -6.64
N TYR A 261 2.22 -4.19 -6.94
CA TYR A 261 3.47 -4.87 -6.55
C TYR A 261 3.69 -4.70 -5.04
N PRO A 262 3.96 -5.80 -4.28
CA PRO A 262 4.33 -5.70 -2.87
C PRO A 262 5.53 -4.78 -2.67
N ASN A 263 5.48 -3.93 -1.64
CA ASN A 263 6.41 -2.82 -1.37
C ASN A 263 6.49 -1.81 -2.53
N GLY A 264 6.59 -2.30 -3.77
CA GLY A 264 6.44 -1.55 -5.02
C GLY A 264 7.43 -0.40 -5.20
N THR A 265 8.62 -0.45 -4.59
CA THR A 265 9.72 0.47 -4.87
C THR A 265 10.47 0.04 -6.14
N PRO A 266 11.35 0.89 -6.71
CA PRO A 266 12.13 0.52 -7.89
C PRO A 266 13.01 -0.73 -7.71
N ASP A 267 13.30 -1.12 -6.47
CA ASP A 267 14.14 -2.28 -6.13
C ASP A 267 13.34 -3.56 -5.84
N ASP A 268 11.99 -3.50 -5.81
CA ASP A 268 11.13 -4.61 -5.44
C ASP A 268 10.64 -5.45 -6.62
N PHE A 269 10.82 -4.99 -7.86
CA PHE A 269 10.45 -5.74 -9.07
C PHE A 269 11.27 -5.27 -10.28
N VAL A 270 11.32 -6.09 -11.32
CA VAL A 270 12.00 -5.82 -12.59
C VAL A 270 11.09 -6.09 -13.80
N GLY A 271 11.55 -5.81 -15.02
CA GLY A 271 10.74 -5.94 -16.24
C GLY A 271 10.13 -7.32 -16.47
N GLU A 272 10.76 -8.40 -15.99
CA GLU A 272 10.23 -9.76 -16.10
C GLU A 272 8.90 -9.92 -15.34
N GLN A 273 8.79 -9.39 -14.11
CA GLN A 273 7.56 -9.46 -13.33
C GLN A 273 6.43 -8.62 -13.97
N VAL A 274 6.78 -7.54 -14.67
CA VAL A 274 5.80 -6.79 -15.47
C VAL A 274 5.18 -7.69 -16.55
N GLN A 275 5.98 -8.55 -17.18
CA GLN A 275 5.47 -9.52 -18.16
C GLN A 275 4.55 -10.56 -17.48
N PHE A 276 4.91 -11.07 -16.30
CA PHE A 276 4.06 -12.00 -15.54
C PHE A 276 2.70 -11.38 -15.15
N VAL A 277 2.67 -10.08 -14.82
CA VAL A 277 1.41 -9.36 -14.55
C VAL A 277 0.50 -9.32 -15.79
N LYS A 278 1.09 -9.10 -16.98
CA LYS A 278 0.35 -9.16 -18.27
C LYS A 278 -0.15 -10.57 -18.55
N ASP A 279 0.70 -11.58 -18.38
CA ASP A 279 0.38 -13.00 -18.61
C ASP A 279 -0.72 -13.50 -17.66
N ALA A 280 -0.81 -12.96 -16.45
CA ALA A 280 -1.88 -13.23 -15.50
C ALA A 280 -3.21 -12.55 -15.85
N GLY A 281 -3.27 -11.74 -16.92
CA GLY A 281 -4.48 -11.07 -17.37
C GLY A 281 -4.84 -9.78 -16.62
N PHE A 282 -3.94 -9.23 -15.80
CA PHE A 282 -4.15 -7.93 -15.19
C PHE A 282 -4.08 -6.83 -16.25
N SER A 283 -5.01 -5.87 -16.18
CA SER A 283 -5.13 -4.80 -17.17
C SER A 283 -4.13 -3.66 -16.99
N CYS A 284 -3.66 -3.46 -15.77
CA CYS A 284 -2.70 -2.43 -15.38
C CYS A 284 -2.10 -2.76 -14.00
N ALA A 285 -1.06 -2.02 -13.60
CA ALA A 285 -0.51 -2.17 -12.27
C ALA A 285 -0.08 -0.84 -11.67
N VAL A 286 -0.02 -0.81 -10.32
CA VAL A 286 0.42 0.35 -9.53
C VAL A 286 1.66 0.00 -8.72
N VAL A 287 2.44 1.03 -8.40
CA VAL A 287 3.68 0.97 -7.61
C VAL A 287 3.59 1.92 -6.41
N ALA A 288 4.51 1.81 -5.45
CA ALA A 288 4.45 2.56 -4.18
C ALA A 288 5.42 3.74 -4.10
N PHE A 289 6.01 4.16 -5.20
CA PHE A 289 6.88 5.34 -5.19
C PHE A 289 6.20 6.56 -5.81
N ALA A 290 6.72 7.73 -5.42
CA ALA A 290 6.09 9.01 -5.64
C ALA A 290 5.79 9.29 -7.12
N ASP A 291 4.58 9.81 -7.36
CA ASP A 291 4.14 10.28 -8.67
C ASP A 291 4.87 11.58 -9.05
N ASP A 292 5.67 11.53 -10.12
CA ASP A 292 6.28 12.69 -10.77
C ASP A 292 5.38 13.34 -11.85
N GLY A 293 4.16 12.84 -11.97
CA GLY A 293 3.17 13.25 -12.95
C GLY A 293 3.36 12.67 -14.35
N GLU A 294 4.21 11.68 -14.47
CA GLU A 294 4.47 11.00 -15.71
C GLU A 294 4.10 9.53 -15.60
N HIS A 295 2.80 9.20 -15.66
CA HIS A 295 2.30 7.85 -15.76
C HIS A 295 2.62 7.29 -17.17
N ARG A 296 3.87 7.01 -17.44
CA ARG A 296 4.33 6.54 -18.74
C ARG A 296 4.07 5.07 -18.97
N GLN A 297 3.92 4.31 -17.87
CA GLN A 297 3.80 2.85 -17.94
C GLN A 297 2.50 2.35 -17.31
N ARG A 298 1.66 1.72 -18.13
CA ARG A 298 0.38 1.12 -17.72
C ARG A 298 0.52 0.11 -16.58
N TYR A 299 1.67 -0.56 -16.52
CA TYR A 299 1.95 -1.59 -15.53
C TYR A 299 2.89 -1.12 -14.41
N ALA A 300 3.03 0.19 -14.25
CA ALA A 300 3.79 0.81 -13.16
C ALA A 300 3.30 2.24 -12.87
N MET A 301 1.98 2.42 -12.74
CA MET A 301 1.40 3.72 -12.38
C MET A 301 1.76 4.09 -10.96
N ARG A 302 2.30 5.28 -10.79
CA ARG A 302 2.84 5.77 -9.52
C ARG A 302 1.76 6.26 -8.57
N ARG A 303 2.02 6.14 -7.27
CA ARG A 303 1.08 6.53 -6.22
C ARG A 303 1.68 7.54 -5.24
N HIS A 304 0.82 8.29 -4.57
CA HIS A 304 1.16 9.12 -3.44
C HIS A 304 0.86 8.37 -2.14
N ALA A 305 1.84 8.22 -1.26
CA ALA A 305 1.59 7.70 0.08
C ALA A 305 0.65 8.66 0.83
N SER A 306 -0.44 8.13 1.35
CA SER A 306 -1.38 8.86 2.20
C SER A 306 -1.05 8.63 3.67
N SER A 307 -1.22 9.68 4.48
CA SER A 307 -0.99 9.63 5.91
C SER A 307 -2.13 10.32 6.67
N SER A 308 -2.13 10.17 7.99
CA SER A 308 -3.00 10.93 8.90
C SER A 308 -2.72 12.44 8.86
N ASP A 309 -1.53 12.85 8.43
CA ASP A 309 -1.15 14.27 8.34
C ASP A 309 -1.93 14.97 7.22
N GLN A 310 -2.80 15.89 7.63
CA GLN A 310 -3.62 16.69 6.74
C GLN A 310 -2.81 17.48 5.71
N PHE A 311 -1.64 17.99 6.07
CA PHE A 311 -0.78 18.74 5.15
C PHE A 311 -0.21 17.84 4.06
N GLN A 312 0.26 16.63 4.41
CA GLN A 312 0.76 15.66 3.42
C GLN A 312 -0.35 15.24 2.46
N PHE A 313 -1.55 14.96 2.98
CA PHE A 313 -2.72 14.66 2.16
C PHE A 313 -3.04 15.81 1.18
N LEU A 314 -3.15 17.05 1.67
CA LEU A 314 -3.44 18.21 0.82
C LEU A 314 -2.35 18.43 -0.22
N LYS A 315 -1.10 18.22 0.13
CA LYS A 315 0.05 18.32 -0.79
C LYS A 315 -0.09 17.31 -1.94
N ALA A 316 -0.45 16.06 -1.64
CA ALA A 316 -0.66 15.01 -2.65
C ALA A 316 -1.85 15.36 -3.57
N VAL A 317 -3.04 15.58 -3.00
CA VAL A 317 -4.26 15.78 -3.80
C VAL A 317 -4.32 17.12 -4.54
N SER A 318 -3.57 18.13 -4.09
CA SER A 318 -3.50 19.42 -4.79
C SER A 318 -2.55 19.42 -5.99
N GLY A 319 -1.63 18.45 -6.07
CA GLY A 319 -0.58 18.41 -7.09
C GLY A 319 0.62 19.31 -6.81
N ILE A 320 0.74 19.92 -5.62
CA ILE A 320 1.93 20.69 -5.23
C ILE A 320 3.16 19.79 -5.20
N GLU A 321 3.01 18.55 -4.73
CA GLU A 321 4.10 17.57 -4.72
C GLU A 321 4.62 17.30 -6.13
N LEU A 322 3.72 17.12 -7.07
CA LEU A 322 3.97 16.91 -8.49
C LEU A 322 4.74 18.08 -9.13
N LEU A 323 4.31 19.32 -8.83
CA LEU A 323 5.02 20.51 -9.28
C LEU A 323 6.40 20.61 -8.64
N GLY A 324 6.51 20.31 -7.33
CA GLY A 324 7.78 20.34 -6.59
C GLY A 324 8.80 19.32 -7.11
N MET A 325 8.38 18.15 -7.54
CA MET A 325 9.27 17.13 -8.14
C MET A 325 9.80 17.59 -9.51
N LYS A 326 8.92 18.17 -10.36
CA LYS A 326 9.33 18.73 -11.65
C LYS A 326 10.37 19.85 -11.49
N PHE A 327 10.20 20.73 -10.53
CA PHE A 327 11.16 21.81 -10.27
C PHE A 327 12.53 21.30 -9.79
N ARG A 328 12.57 20.15 -9.12
CA ARG A 328 13.81 19.56 -8.61
C ARG A 328 14.53 18.66 -9.61
N GLY A 329 13.92 18.34 -10.76
CA GLY A 329 14.50 17.47 -11.77
C GLY A 329 14.76 16.04 -11.29
N HIS A 330 14.03 15.57 -10.27
CA HIS A 330 14.15 14.21 -9.76
C HIS A 330 13.48 13.23 -10.74
N HIS A 331 14.30 12.55 -11.55
CA HIS A 331 13.90 11.34 -12.26
C HIS A 331 14.37 10.14 -11.45
N LEU A 332 13.42 9.28 -11.04
CA LEU A 332 13.76 7.98 -10.46
C LEU A 332 14.09 7.04 -11.63
N GLU A 333 15.32 6.54 -11.67
CA GLU A 333 15.68 5.44 -12.56
C GLU A 333 14.90 4.18 -12.14
N THR A 334 14.30 3.53 -13.11
CA THR A 334 13.47 2.34 -12.88
C THR A 334 14.04 1.15 -13.64
N ARG A 335 14.14 0.00 -12.99
CA ARG A 335 14.70 -1.24 -13.56
C ARG A 335 13.72 -2.02 -14.46
N TYR A 336 12.56 -1.48 -14.72
CA TYR A 336 11.49 -2.10 -15.50
C TYR A 336 11.25 -1.41 -16.86
N GLU A 337 12.10 -0.45 -17.24
CA GLU A 337 12.09 0.19 -18.56
C GLU A 337 12.77 -0.66 -19.62
#